data_c5a6aa2e89e4ed706fed3bd9e2b772d3
#
_entry.id   c5a6aa2e89e4ed706fed3bd9e2b772d3
#
_cell.length_a   1.000
_cell.length_b   1.000
_cell.length_c   1.000
_cell.angle_alpha   90.00
_cell.angle_beta   90.00
_cell.angle_gamma   90.00
#
_symmetry.space_group_name_H-M   'P 1'
#
loop_
_entity.id
_entity.type
_entity.pdbx_description
1 polymer ?
#
loop_
_entity_poly.entity_id
_entity_poly.type
_entity_poly.pdbx_seq_one_letter_code
_entity_poly.pdbx_strand_id
1 'polypeptide(L)'
;MIDDVELIGGKVTGFESFTGGLVAPESDDNPWNYKFTWNPRNVVLAGQGGAAKFIQDGKYKYIPYNKLFRRTKIIEIDGFGKFEGYANRDSLKYRSIYGLDNVPTMYRGTLRRVGFCRSWNIFVQLGATDDSYIMEGSENMTYRDFINSFLRFNNHDSVELKLRHYLRIEQDDYVWDKLLWLGIFENTKIGIKNATPAQILQKILQGKWSLSYEDKDMIVMWHKINYTFENNQKELISHMEYIGKDSVITAMSDTVGLPLGIAAKMILNDKIKMRGVILPTEKEIYSSVLPELESYGVKFKEKLNF
;
A
#
# COMPACT_ATOMS: atom_id res chain seq x y z
N MET A 1 -4.25 13.49 17.59
CA MET A 1 -4.66 14.39 16.48
C MET A 1 -6.17 14.71 16.48
N ILE A 2 -7.11 13.75 16.26
CA ILE A 2 -8.56 14.07 16.23
C ILE A 2 -8.98 14.62 17.58
N ASP A 3 -8.75 13.88 18.66
CA ASP A 3 -9.07 14.31 20.03
C ASP A 3 -8.40 15.64 20.41
N ASP A 4 -7.18 15.89 19.93
CA ASP A 4 -6.45 17.15 20.22
C ASP A 4 -7.12 18.35 19.54
N VAL A 5 -7.59 18.15 18.29
CA VAL A 5 -8.38 19.16 17.57
C VAL A 5 -9.69 19.44 18.29
N GLU A 6 -10.39 18.41 18.73
CA GLU A 6 -11.66 18.54 19.44
C GLU A 6 -11.48 19.18 20.83
N LEU A 7 -10.40 18.85 21.53
CA LEU A 7 -10.08 19.41 22.84
C LEU A 7 -9.91 20.94 22.81
N ILE A 8 -9.37 21.49 21.73
CA ILE A 8 -9.24 22.94 21.56
C ILE A 8 -10.51 23.60 21.02
N GLY A 9 -11.60 22.84 20.83
CA GLY A 9 -12.87 23.32 20.28
C GLY A 9 -12.90 23.35 18.75
N GLY A 10 -11.95 22.72 18.08
CA GLY A 10 -11.93 22.57 16.64
C GLY A 10 -12.96 21.51 16.16
N LYS A 11 -13.48 21.69 14.95
CA LYS A 11 -14.38 20.75 14.30
C LYS A 11 -13.69 20.12 13.08
N VAL A 12 -13.47 18.80 13.11
CA VAL A 12 -12.87 18.08 11.99
C VAL A 12 -13.79 18.14 10.76
N THR A 13 -13.22 18.53 9.63
CA THR A 13 -13.90 18.64 8.32
C THR A 13 -13.31 17.72 7.27
N GLY A 14 -12.15 17.12 7.53
CA GLY A 14 -11.53 16.17 6.61
C GLY A 14 -10.49 15.29 7.29
N PHE A 15 -10.47 14.03 6.88
CA PHE A 15 -9.47 13.05 7.31
C PHE A 15 -8.94 12.28 6.11
N GLU A 16 -7.64 12.39 5.89
CA GLU A 16 -6.92 11.58 4.90
C GLU A 16 -5.80 10.81 5.59
N SER A 17 -5.63 9.52 5.25
CA SER A 17 -4.62 8.65 5.86
C SER A 17 -4.06 7.68 4.84
N PHE A 18 -2.77 7.75 4.62
CA PHE A 18 -2.06 6.89 3.67
C PHE A 18 -0.88 6.22 4.35
N THR A 19 -0.65 4.93 4.01
CA THR A 19 0.49 4.17 4.51
C THR A 19 1.07 3.27 3.44
N GLY A 20 2.37 3.00 3.52
CA GLY A 20 3.05 2.05 2.64
C GLY A 20 4.18 1.32 3.34
N GLY A 21 4.25 0.00 3.12
CA GLY A 21 5.46 -0.78 3.32
C GLY A 21 6.27 -0.74 2.03
N LEU A 22 7.50 -0.26 2.10
CA LEU A 22 8.37 0.06 0.98
C LEU A 22 9.79 -0.45 1.25
N VAL A 23 10.62 -0.45 0.23
CA VAL A 23 12.07 -0.61 0.39
C VAL A 23 12.67 0.71 0.90
N ALA A 24 13.64 0.64 1.80
CA ALA A 24 14.36 1.81 2.28
C ALA A 24 15.20 2.45 1.16
N PRO A 25 15.46 3.76 1.19
CA PRO A 25 16.20 4.44 0.12
C PRO A 25 17.56 3.82 -0.19
N GLU A 26 18.30 3.37 0.83
CA GLU A 26 19.61 2.73 0.69
C GLU A 26 19.56 1.34 0.05
N SER A 27 18.40 0.69 0.04
CA SER A 27 18.16 -0.65 -0.53
C SER A 27 17.30 -0.61 -1.81
N ASP A 28 17.02 0.60 -2.31
CA ASP A 28 16.21 0.82 -3.51
C ASP A 28 17.08 0.76 -4.77
N ASP A 29 17.34 -0.46 -5.23
CA ASP A 29 18.28 -0.82 -6.29
C ASP A 29 17.61 -1.31 -7.58
N ASN A 30 16.31 -1.13 -7.74
CA ASN A 30 15.59 -1.64 -8.89
C ASN A 30 14.61 -0.62 -9.50
N PRO A 31 14.27 -0.76 -10.79
CA PRO A 31 13.45 0.24 -11.49
C PRO A 31 12.01 0.36 -10.98
N TRP A 32 11.53 -0.63 -10.21
CA TRP A 32 10.20 -0.58 -9.62
C TRP A 32 10.16 0.22 -8.32
N ASN A 33 11.31 0.50 -7.72
CA ASN A 33 11.43 1.12 -6.40
C ASN A 33 10.60 0.37 -5.36
N TYR A 34 10.65 -0.97 -5.44
CA TYR A 34 9.82 -1.85 -4.63
C TYR A 34 10.48 -3.22 -4.42
N LYS A 35 10.40 -3.72 -3.19
CA LYS A 35 10.67 -5.11 -2.81
C LYS A 35 9.54 -5.59 -1.88
N PHE A 36 9.37 -6.90 -1.76
CA PHE A 36 8.40 -7.46 -0.82
C PHE A 36 8.90 -7.32 0.62
N THR A 37 8.23 -6.49 1.39
CA THR A 37 8.53 -6.22 2.81
C THR A 37 7.60 -6.99 3.75
N TRP A 38 6.63 -7.70 3.20
CA TRP A 38 5.65 -8.52 3.90
C TRP A 38 5.08 -9.59 2.98
N ASN A 39 3.90 -10.15 3.28
CA ASN A 39 3.32 -11.26 2.53
C ASN A 39 3.13 -10.92 1.03
N PRO A 40 3.88 -11.55 0.10
CA PRO A 40 3.80 -11.29 -1.33
C PRO A 40 2.39 -11.49 -1.92
N ARG A 41 1.65 -12.50 -1.40
CA ARG A 41 0.28 -12.76 -1.83
C ARG A 41 -0.64 -11.58 -1.63
N ASN A 42 -0.55 -10.93 -0.47
CA ASN A 42 -1.36 -9.77 -0.16
C ASN A 42 -1.02 -8.55 -1.04
N VAL A 43 0.22 -8.46 -1.52
CA VAL A 43 0.63 -7.42 -2.47
C VAL A 43 0.00 -7.67 -3.84
N VAL A 44 0.07 -8.89 -4.35
CA VAL A 44 -0.51 -9.26 -5.66
C VAL A 44 -2.03 -9.09 -5.66
N LEU A 45 -2.71 -9.43 -4.56
CA LEU A 45 -4.15 -9.31 -4.42
C LEU A 45 -4.61 -7.94 -3.88
N ALA A 46 -3.69 -6.97 -3.73
CA ALA A 46 -4.01 -5.67 -3.17
C ALA A 46 -5.10 -4.94 -3.98
N GLY A 47 -6.15 -4.53 -3.30
CA GLY A 47 -7.28 -3.82 -3.91
C GLY A 47 -8.38 -4.72 -4.50
N GLN A 48 -8.21 -6.03 -4.51
CA GLN A 48 -9.26 -6.98 -4.88
C GLN A 48 -10.32 -7.11 -3.76
N GLY A 49 -11.45 -7.74 -4.08
CA GLY A 49 -12.53 -7.98 -3.12
C GLY A 49 -13.58 -6.86 -3.03
N GLY A 50 -13.68 -6.04 -4.07
CA GLY A 50 -14.70 -5.02 -4.21
C GLY A 50 -14.16 -3.64 -4.62
N ALA A 51 -15.07 -2.68 -4.79
CA ALA A 51 -14.69 -1.31 -5.10
C ALA A 51 -14.11 -0.61 -3.87
N ALA A 52 -13.06 0.19 -4.07
CA ALA A 52 -12.63 1.13 -3.04
C ALA A 52 -13.69 2.23 -2.88
N LYS A 53 -14.01 2.58 -1.63
CA LYS A 53 -15.06 3.55 -1.28
C LYS A 53 -14.50 4.60 -0.34
N PHE A 54 -14.77 5.86 -0.64
CA PHE A 54 -14.44 6.98 0.23
C PHE A 54 -15.38 8.15 -0.03
N ILE A 55 -15.33 9.18 0.81
CA ILE A 55 -16.04 10.44 0.61
C ILE A 55 -14.99 11.56 0.52
N GLN A 56 -15.20 12.48 -0.40
CA GLN A 56 -14.35 13.65 -0.60
C GLN A 56 -15.21 14.86 -0.92
N ASP A 57 -15.09 15.90 -0.14
CA ASP A 57 -15.86 17.15 -0.25
C ASP A 57 -17.38 16.88 -0.37
N GLY A 58 -17.90 16.00 0.48
CA GLY A 58 -19.29 15.59 0.53
C GLY A 58 -19.73 14.66 -0.60
N LYS A 59 -18.82 14.26 -1.51
CA LYS A 59 -19.15 13.40 -2.66
C LYS A 59 -18.60 12.00 -2.48
N TYR A 60 -19.48 10.99 -2.49
CA TYR A 60 -19.05 9.61 -2.46
C TYR A 60 -18.31 9.21 -3.74
N LYS A 61 -17.23 8.49 -3.58
CA LYS A 61 -16.39 7.96 -4.65
C LYS A 61 -16.32 6.43 -4.56
N TYR A 62 -16.44 5.79 -5.70
CA TYR A 62 -16.36 4.34 -5.86
C TYR A 62 -15.39 4.06 -6.99
N ILE A 63 -14.29 3.34 -6.69
CA ILE A 63 -13.28 2.99 -7.66
C ILE A 63 -13.25 1.47 -7.79
N PRO A 64 -13.72 0.90 -8.91
CA PRO A 64 -13.60 -0.54 -9.16
C PRO A 64 -12.13 -0.93 -9.32
N TYR A 65 -11.80 -2.19 -8.99
CA TYR A 65 -10.43 -2.70 -8.97
C TYR A 65 -9.64 -2.41 -10.25
N ASN A 66 -10.23 -2.64 -11.41
CA ASN A 66 -9.60 -2.42 -12.71
C ASN A 66 -9.26 -0.95 -13.05
N LYS A 67 -9.69 -0.01 -12.20
CA LYS A 67 -9.37 1.43 -12.32
C LYS A 67 -8.59 1.98 -11.13
N LEU A 68 -8.33 1.15 -10.13
CA LEU A 68 -7.77 1.57 -8.85
C LEU A 68 -6.41 2.25 -9.00
N PHE A 69 -5.48 1.60 -9.71
CA PHE A 69 -4.11 2.09 -9.90
C PHE A 69 -3.99 3.21 -10.96
N ARG A 70 -5.09 3.62 -11.56
CA ARG A 70 -5.19 4.78 -12.46
C ARG A 70 -5.72 6.04 -11.76
N ARG A 71 -6.06 5.95 -10.49
CA ARG A 71 -6.65 7.02 -9.66
C ARG A 71 -5.77 7.25 -8.44
N THR A 72 -4.62 7.88 -8.71
CA THR A 72 -3.61 8.16 -7.68
C THR A 72 -3.61 9.64 -7.29
N LYS A 73 -3.14 9.91 -6.07
CA LYS A 73 -2.86 11.24 -5.52
C LYS A 73 -1.37 11.31 -5.20
N ILE A 74 -0.70 12.38 -5.60
CA ILE A 74 0.70 12.61 -5.21
C ILE A 74 0.73 13.18 -3.79
N ILE A 75 1.56 12.57 -2.95
CA ILE A 75 1.82 12.97 -1.58
C ILE A 75 3.33 13.18 -1.46
N GLU A 76 3.73 14.35 -0.98
CA GLU A 76 5.13 14.67 -0.74
C GLU A 76 5.41 14.64 0.76
N ILE A 77 6.50 14.00 1.15
CA ILE A 77 6.94 13.87 2.54
C ILE A 77 8.35 14.42 2.62
N ASP A 78 8.55 15.41 3.47
CA ASP A 78 9.81 16.13 3.64
C ASP A 78 10.96 15.13 3.96
N GLY A 79 12.04 15.19 3.18
CA GLY A 79 13.21 14.31 3.31
C GLY A 79 13.06 12.93 2.66
N PHE A 80 11.85 12.52 2.26
CA PHE A 80 11.59 11.20 1.67
C PHE A 80 11.03 11.25 0.25
N GLY A 81 10.71 12.46 -0.24
CA GLY A 81 10.28 12.70 -1.62
C GLY A 81 8.82 12.41 -1.89
N LYS A 82 8.50 12.11 -3.15
CA LYS A 82 7.13 11.97 -3.64
C LYS A 82 6.69 10.51 -3.68
N PHE A 83 5.43 10.32 -3.30
CA PHE A 83 4.74 9.04 -3.33
C PHE A 83 3.45 9.17 -4.13
N GLU A 84 2.97 8.09 -4.71
CA GLU A 84 1.63 7.99 -5.23
C GLU A 84 0.75 7.16 -4.30
N GLY A 85 -0.36 7.75 -3.87
CA GLY A 85 -1.36 7.12 -3.02
C GLY A 85 -2.56 6.67 -3.84
N TYR A 86 -3.03 5.45 -3.62
CA TYR A 86 -4.29 4.95 -4.20
C TYR A 86 -5.25 4.50 -3.09
N ALA A 87 -6.55 4.56 -3.37
CA ALA A 87 -7.59 4.25 -2.39
C ALA A 87 -7.49 2.81 -1.86
N ASN A 88 -7.63 2.62 -0.56
CA ASN A 88 -7.58 1.30 0.07
C ASN A 88 -8.98 0.87 0.54
N ARG A 89 -9.58 -0.11 -0.17
CA ARG A 89 -10.84 -0.76 0.20
C ARG A 89 -11.95 0.23 0.60
N ASP A 90 -12.65 -0.03 1.70
CA ASP A 90 -13.76 0.78 2.20
C ASP A 90 -13.29 1.71 3.33
N SER A 91 -13.06 2.99 3.01
CA SER A 91 -12.71 4.02 3.98
C SER A 91 -13.91 4.44 4.85
N LEU A 92 -15.14 4.28 4.34
CA LEU A 92 -16.35 4.77 5.01
C LEU A 92 -16.65 4.02 6.32
N LYS A 93 -16.21 2.75 6.42
CA LYS A 93 -16.34 1.94 7.63
C LYS A 93 -15.64 2.54 8.86
N TYR A 94 -14.68 3.43 8.63
CA TYR A 94 -13.89 4.04 9.71
C TYR A 94 -14.49 5.33 10.25
N ARG A 95 -15.56 5.84 9.63
CA ARG A 95 -16.20 7.09 10.08
C ARG A 95 -16.70 6.98 11.52
N SER A 96 -17.54 6.01 11.80
CA SER A 96 -18.05 5.78 13.16
C SER A 96 -16.95 5.35 14.15
N ILE A 97 -15.97 4.56 13.68
CA ILE A 97 -14.85 4.12 14.53
C ILE A 97 -14.02 5.30 15.03
N TYR A 98 -13.88 6.37 14.21
CA TYR A 98 -13.12 7.56 14.56
C TYR A 98 -13.99 8.72 15.08
N GLY A 99 -15.29 8.52 15.31
CA GLY A 99 -16.21 9.58 15.72
C GLY A 99 -16.50 10.62 14.62
N LEU A 100 -16.20 10.29 13.36
CA LEU A 100 -16.27 11.20 12.21
C LEU A 100 -17.46 10.89 11.28
N ASP A 101 -18.62 10.54 11.81
CA ASP A 101 -19.79 10.09 11.04
C ASP A 101 -20.23 11.07 9.96
N ASN A 102 -20.15 12.36 10.23
CA ASN A 102 -20.61 13.42 9.34
C ASN A 102 -19.48 14.16 8.61
N VAL A 103 -18.23 13.65 8.68
CA VAL A 103 -17.11 14.31 8.02
C VAL A 103 -17.31 14.31 6.50
N PRO A 104 -17.15 15.46 5.81
CA PRO A 104 -17.30 15.53 4.35
C PRO A 104 -16.14 14.90 3.58
N THR A 105 -14.99 14.67 4.22
CA THR A 105 -13.85 13.97 3.60
C THR A 105 -13.34 12.89 4.53
N MET A 106 -13.39 11.62 4.07
CA MET A 106 -12.77 10.45 4.70
C MET A 106 -12.13 9.61 3.62
N TYR A 107 -10.79 9.65 3.53
CA TYR A 107 -10.05 8.97 2.49
C TYR A 107 -8.83 8.26 3.05
N ARG A 108 -8.80 6.93 2.92
CA ARG A 108 -7.68 6.08 3.31
C ARG A 108 -7.06 5.42 2.09
N GLY A 109 -5.74 5.32 2.06
CA GLY A 109 -5.05 4.81 0.90
C GLY A 109 -3.73 4.11 1.22
N THR A 110 -3.12 3.58 0.17
CA THR A 110 -1.82 2.92 0.20
C THR A 110 -0.81 3.74 -0.60
N LEU A 111 0.39 3.90 -0.05
CA LEU A 111 1.50 4.60 -0.69
C LEU A 111 2.38 3.65 -1.50
N ARG A 112 2.86 4.15 -2.64
CA ARG A 112 3.93 3.54 -3.44
C ARG A 112 4.87 4.64 -3.96
N ARG A 113 6.07 4.28 -4.40
CA ARG A 113 6.93 5.21 -5.13
C ARG A 113 6.28 5.59 -6.46
N VAL A 114 6.54 6.80 -6.92
CA VAL A 114 5.96 7.32 -8.18
C VAL A 114 6.32 6.41 -9.36
N GLY A 115 5.34 6.12 -10.19
CA GLY A 115 5.47 5.24 -11.35
C GLY A 115 5.19 3.76 -11.08
N PHE A 116 5.02 3.35 -9.82
CA PHE A 116 4.62 1.98 -9.48
C PHE A 116 3.20 1.67 -9.99
N CYS A 117 2.23 2.53 -9.68
CA CYS A 117 0.83 2.26 -9.96
C CYS A 117 0.54 2.14 -11.46
N ARG A 118 1.14 2.99 -12.29
CA ARG A 118 1.00 2.89 -13.75
C ARG A 118 1.54 1.56 -14.27
N SER A 119 2.70 1.13 -13.79
CA SER A 119 3.33 -0.14 -14.18
C SER A 119 2.55 -1.35 -13.68
N TRP A 120 2.10 -1.31 -12.41
CA TRP A 120 1.28 -2.36 -11.81
C TRP A 120 -0.07 -2.55 -12.51
N ASN A 121 -0.67 -1.44 -12.95
CA ASN A 121 -1.94 -1.46 -13.66
C ASN A 121 -1.92 -2.33 -14.94
N ILE A 122 -0.76 -2.62 -15.50
CA ILE A 122 -0.60 -3.54 -16.64
C ILE A 122 -1.03 -4.95 -16.25
N PHE A 123 -0.52 -5.46 -15.15
CA PHE A 123 -0.89 -6.79 -14.66
C PHE A 123 -2.39 -6.89 -14.31
N VAL A 124 -2.94 -5.79 -13.78
CA VAL A 124 -4.38 -5.70 -13.51
C VAL A 124 -5.19 -5.74 -14.82
N GLN A 125 -4.78 -5.01 -15.84
CA GLN A 125 -5.49 -4.99 -17.13
C GLN A 125 -5.36 -6.29 -17.91
N LEU A 126 -4.24 -6.99 -17.79
CA LEU A 126 -4.08 -8.32 -18.36
C LEU A 126 -4.94 -9.37 -17.66
N GLY A 127 -5.35 -9.17 -16.41
CA GLY A 127 -5.95 -10.20 -15.57
C GLY A 127 -4.91 -11.09 -14.87
N ALA A 128 -3.62 -10.74 -14.94
CA ALA A 128 -2.53 -11.51 -14.32
C ALA A 128 -2.57 -11.52 -12.79
N THR A 129 -3.36 -10.63 -12.18
CA THR A 129 -3.61 -10.59 -10.74
C THR A 129 -4.83 -11.41 -10.31
N ASP A 130 -5.54 -12.05 -11.24
CA ASP A 130 -6.75 -12.81 -10.93
C ASP A 130 -6.41 -14.11 -10.16
N ASP A 131 -7.22 -14.41 -9.15
CA ASP A 131 -7.10 -15.59 -8.29
C ASP A 131 -8.31 -16.51 -8.33
N SER A 132 -9.26 -16.25 -9.24
CA SER A 132 -10.54 -16.93 -9.26
C SER A 132 -10.56 -18.20 -10.11
N TYR A 133 -9.54 -18.44 -10.96
CA TYR A 133 -9.46 -19.60 -11.83
C TYR A 133 -8.05 -20.17 -11.92
N ILE A 134 -7.95 -21.41 -12.35
CA ILE A 134 -6.69 -22.15 -12.52
C ILE A 134 -6.29 -22.10 -14.00
N MET A 135 -4.99 -21.92 -14.25
CA MET A 135 -4.38 -22.07 -15.56
C MET A 135 -3.91 -23.50 -15.76
N GLU A 136 -4.56 -24.21 -16.66
CA GLU A 136 -4.26 -25.62 -16.92
C GLU A 136 -2.87 -25.79 -17.54
N GLY A 137 -2.14 -26.79 -17.07
CA GLY A 137 -0.79 -27.08 -17.56
C GLY A 137 0.25 -26.02 -17.16
N SER A 138 -0.05 -25.19 -16.17
CA SER A 138 0.81 -24.08 -15.75
C SER A 138 2.23 -24.52 -15.35
N GLU A 139 2.43 -25.75 -14.90
CA GLU A 139 3.75 -26.31 -14.59
C GLU A 139 4.68 -26.41 -15.79
N ASN A 140 4.12 -26.53 -17.00
CA ASN A 140 4.87 -26.62 -18.26
C ASN A 140 5.05 -25.28 -18.97
N MET A 141 4.25 -24.27 -18.61
CA MET A 141 4.33 -22.92 -19.18
C MET A 141 5.62 -22.23 -18.77
N THR A 142 6.11 -21.36 -19.66
CA THR A 142 7.14 -20.38 -19.35
C THR A 142 6.54 -19.06 -18.91
N TYR A 143 7.36 -18.12 -18.39
CA TYR A 143 6.91 -16.76 -18.09
C TYR A 143 6.37 -16.08 -19.36
N ARG A 144 7.03 -16.28 -20.49
CA ARG A 144 6.58 -15.82 -21.81
C ARG A 144 5.20 -16.39 -22.19
N ASP A 145 4.99 -17.69 -22.00
CA ASP A 145 3.70 -18.33 -22.30
C ASP A 145 2.59 -17.78 -21.42
N PHE A 146 2.89 -17.53 -20.13
CA PHE A 146 1.96 -16.92 -19.21
C PHE A 146 1.48 -15.54 -19.70
N ILE A 147 2.39 -14.64 -20.07
CA ILE A 147 2.01 -13.34 -20.62
C ILE A 147 1.25 -13.49 -21.94
N ASN A 148 1.71 -14.39 -22.82
CA ASN A 148 1.07 -14.62 -24.11
C ASN A 148 -0.37 -15.14 -23.99
N SER A 149 -0.70 -15.89 -22.92
CA SER A 149 -2.03 -16.47 -22.71
C SER A 149 -3.13 -15.42 -22.54
N PHE A 150 -2.79 -14.20 -22.16
CA PHE A 150 -3.74 -13.08 -22.05
C PHE A 150 -3.89 -12.25 -23.34
N LEU A 151 -3.05 -12.53 -24.34
CA LEU A 151 -2.99 -11.72 -25.54
C LEU A 151 -3.73 -12.40 -26.71
N ARG A 152 -4.17 -11.58 -27.66
CA ARG A 152 -4.83 -12.11 -28.83
C ARG A 152 -3.94 -13.11 -29.57
N PHE A 153 -4.50 -14.24 -29.97
CA PHE A 153 -3.80 -15.23 -30.77
C PHE A 153 -3.29 -14.63 -32.08
N ASN A 154 -1.97 -14.73 -32.29
CA ASN A 154 -1.28 -14.28 -33.48
C ASN A 154 0.06 -15.03 -33.56
N ASN A 155 0.37 -15.67 -34.70
CA ASN A 155 1.59 -16.45 -34.91
C ASN A 155 2.74 -15.63 -35.51
N HIS A 156 2.48 -14.40 -35.94
CA HIS A 156 3.45 -13.57 -36.66
C HIS A 156 4.19 -12.60 -35.75
N ASP A 157 3.50 -12.09 -34.73
CA ASP A 157 4.07 -11.09 -33.82
C ASP A 157 4.67 -11.74 -32.58
N SER A 158 5.76 -11.16 -32.09
CA SER A 158 6.34 -11.57 -30.81
C SER A 158 5.40 -11.21 -29.65
N VAL A 159 5.57 -11.86 -28.50
CA VAL A 159 4.78 -11.58 -27.28
C VAL A 159 4.96 -10.13 -26.84
N GLU A 160 6.19 -9.61 -26.95
CA GLU A 160 6.55 -8.23 -26.64
C GLU A 160 5.76 -7.25 -27.51
N LEU A 161 5.72 -7.48 -28.82
CA LEU A 161 4.99 -6.62 -29.75
C LEU A 161 3.49 -6.65 -29.48
N LYS A 162 2.92 -7.87 -29.28
CA LYS A 162 1.51 -8.02 -28.93
C LYS A 162 1.14 -7.30 -27.63
N LEU A 163 1.99 -7.39 -26.61
CA LEU A 163 1.76 -6.75 -25.32
C LEU A 163 1.80 -5.21 -25.46
N ARG A 164 2.81 -4.69 -26.15
CA ARG A 164 2.91 -3.24 -26.41
C ARG A 164 1.68 -2.70 -27.14
N HIS A 165 1.25 -3.38 -28.20
CA HIS A 165 0.04 -3.04 -28.93
C HIS A 165 -1.22 -3.06 -28.06
N TYR A 166 -1.38 -4.12 -27.27
CA TYR A 166 -2.53 -4.28 -26.37
C TYR A 166 -2.62 -3.15 -25.35
N LEU A 167 -1.49 -2.78 -24.75
CA LEU A 167 -1.40 -1.77 -23.70
C LEU A 167 -1.17 -0.34 -24.22
N ARG A 168 -0.90 -0.19 -25.51
CA ARG A 168 -0.52 1.09 -26.14
C ARG A 168 0.68 1.74 -25.46
N ILE A 169 1.77 0.95 -25.27
CA ILE A 169 3.02 1.38 -24.65
C ILE A 169 4.09 1.49 -25.73
N GLU A 170 4.79 2.63 -25.76
CA GLU A 170 5.94 2.82 -26.63
C GLU A 170 7.18 2.09 -26.08
N GLN A 171 8.17 1.87 -26.95
CA GLN A 171 9.37 1.10 -26.57
C GLN A 171 10.27 1.86 -25.60
N ASP A 172 10.26 3.16 -25.64
CA ASP A 172 11.00 4.07 -24.76
C ASP A 172 10.23 4.51 -23.52
N ASP A 173 9.04 3.91 -23.27
CA ASP A 173 8.27 4.17 -22.05
C ASP A 173 8.95 3.47 -20.84
N TYR A 174 9.21 4.21 -19.77
CA TYR A 174 9.79 3.66 -18.53
C TYR A 174 9.05 2.44 -17.97
N VAL A 175 7.77 2.30 -18.29
CA VAL A 175 6.97 1.13 -17.92
C VAL A 175 7.47 -0.12 -18.64
N TRP A 176 7.90 0.04 -19.91
CA TRP A 176 8.45 -1.07 -20.69
C TRP A 176 9.74 -1.60 -20.06
N ASP A 177 10.65 -0.71 -19.66
CA ASP A 177 11.91 -1.09 -18.98
C ASP A 177 11.65 -1.86 -17.68
N LYS A 178 10.63 -1.46 -16.91
CA LYS A 178 10.21 -2.18 -15.70
C LYS A 178 9.74 -3.60 -16.00
N LEU A 179 8.98 -3.79 -17.08
CA LEU A 179 8.50 -5.11 -17.49
C LEU A 179 9.65 -6.00 -17.99
N LEU A 180 10.57 -5.45 -18.78
CA LEU A 180 11.77 -6.16 -19.21
C LEU A 180 12.63 -6.60 -18.04
N TRP A 181 12.86 -5.70 -17.09
CA TRP A 181 13.66 -5.99 -15.88
C TRP A 181 13.07 -7.15 -15.05
N LEU A 182 11.75 -7.29 -14.99
CA LEU A 182 11.10 -8.43 -14.31
C LEU A 182 11.35 -9.78 -15.00
N GLY A 183 11.79 -9.79 -16.25
CA GLY A 183 12.02 -11.01 -17.01
C GLY A 183 10.74 -11.73 -17.44
N ILE A 184 9.61 -11.02 -17.54
CA ILE A 184 8.30 -11.62 -17.85
C ILE A 184 8.24 -12.27 -19.25
N PHE A 185 9.22 -12.01 -20.11
CA PHE A 185 9.35 -12.61 -21.44
C PHE A 185 10.38 -13.75 -21.53
N GLU A 186 10.92 -14.16 -20.40
CA GLU A 186 11.90 -15.26 -20.35
C GLU A 186 11.21 -16.64 -20.59
N ASN A 187 12.02 -17.59 -21.07
CA ASN A 187 11.59 -18.98 -21.23
C ASN A 187 11.78 -19.80 -19.94
N THR A 188 11.81 -19.14 -18.81
CA THR A 188 11.90 -19.75 -17.48
C THR A 188 10.57 -20.46 -17.16
N LYS A 189 10.63 -21.73 -16.79
CA LYS A 189 9.43 -22.54 -16.47
C LYS A 189 8.79 -22.09 -15.17
N ILE A 190 7.46 -22.03 -15.16
CA ILE A 190 6.65 -21.73 -13.97
C ILE A 190 6.76 -22.86 -12.95
N GLY A 191 6.61 -24.12 -13.36
CA GLY A 191 6.82 -25.28 -12.49
C GLY A 191 5.83 -25.40 -11.31
N ILE A 192 4.69 -24.70 -11.36
CA ILE A 192 3.61 -24.81 -10.36
C ILE A 192 2.40 -25.40 -11.07
N LYS A 193 1.93 -26.58 -10.58
CA LYS A 193 0.78 -27.28 -11.16
C LYS A 193 -0.52 -26.59 -10.72
N ASN A 194 -1.44 -26.42 -11.68
CA ASN A 194 -2.78 -25.88 -11.42
C ASN A 194 -2.73 -24.51 -10.71
N ALA A 195 -1.79 -23.64 -11.10
CA ALA A 195 -1.65 -22.33 -10.50
C ALA A 195 -2.70 -21.33 -11.02
N THR A 196 -3.12 -20.41 -10.16
CA THR A 196 -3.90 -19.24 -10.60
C THR A 196 -2.97 -18.20 -11.23
N PRO A 197 -3.49 -17.27 -12.09
CA PRO A 197 -2.69 -16.16 -12.61
C PRO A 197 -1.93 -15.42 -11.51
N ALA A 198 -2.60 -15.09 -10.41
CA ALA A 198 -1.99 -14.40 -9.28
C ALA A 198 -0.84 -15.17 -8.62
N GLN A 199 -0.91 -16.51 -8.56
CA GLN A 199 0.18 -17.33 -8.04
C GLN A 199 1.39 -17.34 -8.98
N ILE A 200 1.15 -17.37 -10.30
CA ILE A 200 2.22 -17.32 -11.30
C ILE A 200 2.90 -15.95 -11.25
N LEU A 201 2.12 -14.86 -11.26
CA LEU A 201 2.66 -13.51 -11.14
C LEU A 201 3.47 -13.36 -9.86
N GLN A 202 2.95 -13.83 -8.71
CA GLN A 202 3.68 -13.82 -7.45
C GLN A 202 5.05 -14.50 -7.57
N LYS A 203 5.13 -15.66 -8.19
CA LYS A 203 6.40 -16.39 -8.40
C LYS A 203 7.39 -15.57 -9.23
N ILE A 204 6.94 -14.99 -10.34
CA ILE A 204 7.78 -14.13 -11.18
C ILE A 204 8.35 -12.96 -10.36
N LEU A 205 7.50 -12.28 -9.64
CA LEU A 205 7.87 -11.13 -8.82
C LEU A 205 8.82 -11.49 -7.67
N GLN A 206 8.61 -12.63 -7.01
CA GLN A 206 9.48 -13.10 -5.92
C GLN A 206 10.91 -13.31 -6.38
N GLY A 207 11.13 -13.71 -7.63
CA GLY A 207 12.48 -13.83 -8.21
C GLY A 207 13.26 -12.52 -8.27
N LYS A 208 12.58 -11.36 -8.26
CA LYS A 208 13.19 -10.03 -8.40
C LYS A 208 12.96 -9.10 -7.21
N TRP A 209 11.89 -9.32 -6.43
CA TRP A 209 11.47 -8.42 -5.35
C TRP A 209 11.70 -8.97 -3.94
N SER A 210 12.34 -10.12 -3.80
CA SER A 210 12.73 -10.60 -2.47
C SER A 210 13.81 -9.71 -1.87
N LEU A 211 13.68 -9.43 -0.57
CA LEU A 211 14.73 -8.73 0.18
C LEU A 211 15.98 -9.63 0.24
N SER A 212 17.15 -9.07 -0.04
CA SER A 212 18.43 -9.68 0.28
C SER A 212 18.72 -9.55 1.78
N TYR A 213 19.76 -10.21 2.26
CA TYR A 213 20.13 -10.17 3.69
C TYR A 213 20.46 -8.74 4.16
N GLU A 214 21.09 -7.94 3.31
CA GLU A 214 21.51 -6.56 3.63
C GLU A 214 20.40 -5.52 3.41
N ASP A 215 19.28 -5.92 2.77
CA ASP A 215 18.21 -4.97 2.46
C ASP A 215 17.44 -4.56 3.69
N LYS A 216 17.06 -3.29 3.71
CA LYS A 216 16.17 -2.70 4.69
C LYS A 216 14.84 -2.32 4.05
N ASP A 217 13.79 -2.52 4.79
CA ASP A 217 12.46 -1.99 4.46
C ASP A 217 12.20 -0.67 5.18
N MET A 218 11.11 -0.04 4.79
CA MET A 218 10.65 1.21 5.38
C MET A 218 9.13 1.22 5.49
N ILE A 219 8.61 1.66 6.61
CA ILE A 219 7.19 2.04 6.74
C ILE A 219 7.08 3.55 6.64
N VAL A 220 6.15 3.99 5.81
CA VAL A 220 5.77 5.40 5.70
C VAL A 220 4.29 5.55 6.00
N MET A 221 3.96 6.49 6.89
CA MET A 221 2.57 6.90 7.16
C MET A 221 2.44 8.40 6.97
N TRP A 222 1.32 8.81 6.40
CA TRP A 222 0.97 10.21 6.24
C TRP A 222 -0.50 10.42 6.54
N HIS A 223 -0.80 11.40 7.39
CA HIS A 223 -2.14 11.76 7.79
C HIS A 223 -2.35 13.25 7.59
N LYS A 224 -3.56 13.60 7.18
CA LYS A 224 -4.00 14.99 7.08
C LYS A 224 -5.37 15.13 7.72
N ILE A 225 -5.48 16.09 8.64
CA ILE A 225 -6.73 16.51 9.24
C ILE A 225 -7.01 17.94 8.83
N ASN A 226 -8.13 18.16 8.13
CA ASN A 226 -8.69 19.48 7.93
C ASN A 226 -9.71 19.75 9.04
N TYR A 227 -9.68 20.92 9.61
CA TYR A 227 -10.62 21.30 10.66
C TYR A 227 -10.91 22.79 10.65
N THR A 228 -12.04 23.19 11.25
CA THR A 228 -12.42 24.58 11.48
C THR A 228 -12.20 24.92 12.95
N PHE A 229 -11.51 26.01 13.21
CA PHE A 229 -11.32 26.57 14.54
C PHE A 229 -11.47 28.09 14.47
N GLU A 230 -12.31 28.68 15.33
CA GLU A 230 -12.61 30.12 15.33
C GLU A 230 -12.98 30.66 13.93
N ASN A 231 -13.85 29.93 13.22
CA ASN A 231 -14.27 30.19 11.83
C ASN A 231 -13.16 30.15 10.76
N ASN A 232 -11.93 29.76 11.11
CA ASN A 232 -10.82 29.61 10.17
C ASN A 232 -10.65 28.15 9.80
N GLN A 233 -10.37 27.89 8.51
CA GLN A 233 -9.95 26.58 8.03
C GLN A 233 -8.48 26.38 8.37
N LYS A 234 -8.17 25.23 8.96
CA LYS A 234 -6.81 24.83 9.35
C LYS A 234 -6.51 23.43 8.86
N GLU A 235 -5.24 23.13 8.69
CA GLU A 235 -4.74 21.84 8.26
C GLU A 235 -3.63 21.35 9.20
N LEU A 236 -3.77 20.15 9.71
CA LEU A 236 -2.74 19.45 10.48
C LEU A 236 -2.25 18.25 9.66
N ILE A 237 -0.97 18.24 9.35
CA ILE A 237 -0.29 17.12 8.68
C ILE A 237 0.57 16.40 9.71
N SER A 238 0.49 15.07 9.72
CA SER A 238 1.33 14.21 10.54
C SER A 238 1.91 13.11 9.67
N HIS A 239 3.20 12.87 9.77
CA HIS A 239 3.85 11.79 9.04
C HIS A 239 4.85 11.04 9.91
N MET A 240 5.12 9.80 9.56
CA MET A 240 6.09 8.93 10.21
C MET A 240 6.82 8.13 9.15
N GLU A 241 8.12 8.07 9.28
CA GLU A 241 9.00 7.17 8.54
C GLU A 241 9.78 6.33 9.56
N TYR A 242 9.79 5.03 9.33
CA TYR A 242 10.55 4.09 10.14
C TYR A 242 11.28 3.12 9.23
N ILE A 243 12.60 3.03 9.36
CA ILE A 243 13.46 2.14 8.56
C ILE A 243 13.86 0.94 9.42
N GLY A 244 13.69 -0.27 8.89
CA GLY A 244 14.12 -1.51 9.52
C GLY A 244 15.63 -1.59 9.65
N LYS A 245 16.10 -2.49 10.50
CA LYS A 245 17.53 -2.71 10.73
C LYS A 245 18.15 -3.56 9.63
N ASP A 246 17.45 -4.61 9.25
CA ASP A 246 17.87 -5.63 8.28
C ASP A 246 16.65 -6.40 7.74
N SER A 247 16.86 -7.46 6.98
CA SER A 247 15.80 -8.30 6.42
C SER A 247 15.08 -9.20 7.44
N VAL A 248 15.53 -9.24 8.69
CA VAL A 248 14.92 -10.02 9.80
C VAL A 248 14.18 -9.09 10.75
N ILE A 249 14.87 -8.02 11.22
CA ILE A 249 14.28 -6.97 12.06
C ILE A 249 13.82 -5.85 11.13
N THR A 250 12.70 -6.11 10.47
CA THR A 250 12.15 -5.23 9.46
C THR A 250 11.32 -4.11 10.09
N ALA A 251 11.17 -2.99 9.36
CA ALA A 251 10.27 -1.92 9.77
C ALA A 251 8.82 -2.44 9.89
N MET A 252 8.42 -3.36 9.02
CA MET A 252 7.11 -4.02 9.10
C MET A 252 6.96 -4.82 10.39
N SER A 253 7.98 -5.62 10.79
CA SER A 253 7.93 -6.42 12.03
C SER A 253 7.87 -5.53 13.27
N ASP A 254 8.68 -4.48 13.30
CA ASP A 254 8.74 -3.57 14.45
C ASP A 254 7.44 -2.76 14.58
N THR A 255 6.95 -2.15 13.52
CA THR A 255 5.75 -1.31 13.59
C THR A 255 4.44 -2.09 13.80
N VAL A 256 4.46 -3.41 13.65
CA VAL A 256 3.35 -4.32 13.98
C VAL A 256 3.57 -5.01 15.33
N GLY A 257 4.77 -5.51 15.59
CA GLY A 257 5.09 -6.29 16.78
C GLY A 257 5.22 -5.44 18.03
N LEU A 258 5.91 -4.29 17.95
CA LEU A 258 6.11 -3.42 19.12
C LEU A 258 4.78 -2.93 19.73
N PRO A 259 3.78 -2.41 18.95
CA PRO A 259 2.50 -2.01 19.53
C PRO A 259 1.81 -3.15 20.27
N LEU A 260 1.86 -4.37 19.72
CA LEU A 260 1.28 -5.55 20.35
C LEU A 260 2.00 -5.88 21.67
N GLY A 261 3.33 -5.93 21.65
CA GLY A 261 4.14 -6.23 22.85
C GLY A 261 3.96 -5.18 23.94
N ILE A 262 3.94 -3.90 23.58
CA ILE A 262 3.71 -2.79 24.51
C ILE A 262 2.31 -2.89 25.11
N ALA A 263 1.26 -3.09 24.29
CA ALA A 263 -0.10 -3.22 24.80
C ALA A 263 -0.24 -4.41 25.76
N ALA A 264 0.35 -5.58 25.43
CA ALA A 264 0.37 -6.75 26.32
C ALA A 264 1.07 -6.45 27.66
N LYS A 265 2.22 -5.78 27.62
CA LYS A 265 2.93 -5.31 28.82
C LYS A 265 2.07 -4.34 29.65
N MET A 266 1.36 -3.43 29.02
CA MET A 266 0.48 -2.47 29.68
C MET A 266 -0.71 -3.16 30.37
N ILE A 267 -1.29 -4.18 29.74
CA ILE A 267 -2.36 -5.00 30.34
C ILE A 267 -1.83 -5.77 31.56
N LEU A 268 -0.69 -6.43 31.42
CA LEU A 268 -0.09 -7.21 32.51
C LEU A 268 0.31 -6.35 33.72
N ASN A 269 0.59 -5.07 33.52
CA ASN A 269 0.92 -4.11 34.57
C ASN A 269 -0.28 -3.26 35.02
N ASP A 270 -1.51 -3.68 34.71
CA ASP A 270 -2.78 -2.99 35.07
C ASP A 270 -2.87 -1.52 34.61
N LYS A 271 -2.10 -1.12 33.60
CA LYS A 271 -2.18 0.22 33.01
C LYS A 271 -3.33 0.34 32.03
N ILE A 272 -3.68 -0.74 31.33
CA ILE A 272 -4.88 -0.86 30.49
C ILE A 272 -5.85 -1.79 31.24
N LYS A 273 -6.99 -1.26 31.66
CA LYS A 273 -8.00 -1.97 32.47
C LYS A 273 -9.21 -2.41 31.69
N MET A 274 -9.37 -1.92 30.47
CA MET A 274 -10.48 -2.25 29.58
C MET A 274 -10.56 -3.76 29.34
N ARG A 275 -11.77 -4.30 29.16
CA ARG A 275 -12.02 -5.73 28.99
C ARG A 275 -12.83 -5.97 27.71
N GLY A 276 -12.61 -7.10 27.05
CA GLY A 276 -13.31 -7.51 25.84
C GLY A 276 -12.48 -7.32 24.56
N VAL A 277 -13.16 -7.35 23.42
CA VAL A 277 -12.55 -7.06 22.11
C VAL A 277 -12.64 -5.57 21.86
N ILE A 278 -11.52 -4.88 21.94
CA ILE A 278 -11.43 -3.43 21.93
C ILE A 278 -10.49 -2.98 20.80
N LEU A 279 -10.85 -1.92 20.11
CA LEU A 279 -10.01 -1.32 19.07
C LEU A 279 -8.99 -0.36 19.71
N PRO A 280 -7.77 -0.24 19.17
CA PRO A 280 -6.74 0.64 19.70
C PRO A 280 -7.02 2.14 19.41
N THR A 281 -8.25 2.49 19.08
CA THR A 281 -8.75 3.85 18.95
C THR A 281 -9.20 4.44 20.29
N GLU A 282 -9.28 3.60 21.33
CA GLU A 282 -9.62 4.04 22.68
C GLU A 282 -8.47 4.82 23.32
N LYS A 283 -8.80 5.96 23.96
CA LYS A 283 -7.80 6.88 24.54
C LYS A 283 -6.90 6.18 25.56
N GLU A 284 -7.43 5.32 26.41
CA GLU A 284 -6.67 4.56 27.40
C GLU A 284 -5.54 3.74 26.74
N ILE A 285 -5.79 3.19 25.55
CA ILE A 285 -4.83 2.38 24.80
C ILE A 285 -3.79 3.27 24.13
N TYR A 286 -4.21 4.18 23.21
CA TYR A 286 -3.24 4.91 22.41
C TYR A 286 -2.41 5.91 23.22
N SER A 287 -2.98 6.54 24.25
CA SER A 287 -2.23 7.44 25.14
C SER A 287 -1.14 6.75 25.96
N SER A 288 -1.27 5.43 26.16
CA SER A 288 -0.26 4.62 26.84
C SER A 288 0.76 4.04 25.86
N VAL A 289 0.31 3.58 24.68
CA VAL A 289 1.15 2.84 23.72
C VAL A 289 2.02 3.77 22.89
N LEU A 290 1.48 4.89 22.38
CA LEU A 290 2.22 5.78 21.47
C LEU A 290 3.48 6.40 22.10
N PRO A 291 3.46 6.91 23.36
CA PRO A 291 4.66 7.45 23.98
C PRO A 291 5.76 6.40 24.17
N GLU A 292 5.40 5.14 24.44
CA GLU A 292 6.39 4.08 24.55
C GLU A 292 6.95 3.68 23.18
N LEU A 293 6.14 3.70 22.11
CA LEU A 293 6.61 3.49 20.74
C LEU A 293 7.65 4.52 20.31
N GLU A 294 7.52 5.78 20.75
CA GLU A 294 8.51 6.82 20.46
C GLU A 294 9.91 6.47 20.99
N SER A 295 9.99 5.77 22.16
CA SER A 295 11.26 5.32 22.71
C SER A 295 11.98 4.27 21.85
N TYR A 296 11.24 3.59 20.96
CA TYR A 296 11.76 2.65 19.97
C TYR A 296 12.00 3.30 18.59
N GLY A 297 11.83 4.62 18.49
CA GLY A 297 12.05 5.37 17.24
C GLY A 297 10.83 5.47 16.32
N VAL A 298 9.69 4.87 16.69
CA VAL A 298 8.43 5.01 15.93
C VAL A 298 7.76 6.31 16.36
N LYS A 299 8.06 7.38 15.64
CA LYS A 299 7.66 8.74 16.01
C LYS A 299 6.99 9.48 14.85
N PHE A 300 5.86 10.14 15.15
CA PHE A 300 5.20 11.04 14.22
C PHE A 300 5.76 12.46 14.32
N LYS A 301 5.90 13.09 13.15
CA LYS A 301 6.25 14.52 13.02
C LYS A 301 5.00 15.25 12.58
N GLU A 302 4.63 16.27 13.32
CA GLU A 302 3.41 17.05 13.09
C GLU A 302 3.73 18.45 12.59
N LYS A 303 2.97 18.92 11.60
CA LYS A 303 3.08 20.25 11.03
C LYS A 303 1.70 20.87 10.95
N LEU A 304 1.53 22.01 11.61
CA LEU A 304 0.32 22.80 11.54
C LEU A 304 0.47 23.85 10.43
N ASN A 305 -0.44 23.85 9.47
CA ASN A 305 -0.54 24.85 8.42
C ASN A 305 -1.76 25.74 8.71
N PHE A 306 -1.52 27.06 8.68
CA PHE A 306 -2.52 28.10 8.99
C PHE A 306 -3.16 28.67 7.73
#